data_d6105f5e23bc4cda754a4b44cdf84cf7
#
_entry.id   d6105f5e23bc4cda754a4b44cdf84cf7
#
_cell.length_a   1.000
_cell.length_b   1.000
_cell.length_c   1.000
_cell.angle_alpha   90.00
_cell.angle_beta   90.00
_cell.angle_gamma   90.00
#
_symmetry.space_group_name_H-M   'P 1'
#
loop_
_entity.id
_entity.type
_entity.pdbx_description
1 polymer ?
#
loop_
_entity_poly.entity_id
_entity_poly.type
_entity_poly.pdbx_seq_one_letter_code
_entity_poly.pdbx_strand_id
1 'polypeptide(L)'
;MSKNILEASLEGAEHIVLLGHIHPDGDCIGTTLGLLNYLRENYPQIEAELFLDHPAAKFSYMNDFEKIHTEIVPEKQFDLCITLDASDKERLGGYAVYFDSAAKTLCIDHHRTNTGFAEQNYIIPDASSCSEVLYTLLDEAKISRAAAECLYTGIVHDTGVFKYNSTTRKTMEIAGTLMEKGVNAAKIIDDSFYRKTYAQNRILGKALLGSTRILDGRCIFSVVSQKEMEFYGVDTNDLDGIIDQLRITEGVECAIFIYEKAFNEYKVSLRSNDYVDVSKVAAYFGGGGHIHAAGCTMQGHPRDVINNLTGHIEKQMDARREE
;
A
#
# COMPACT_ATOMS: atom_id res chain seq x y z
N MET A 1 1.34 -9.02 -34.81
CA MET A 1 1.55 -9.55 -33.47
C MET A 1 0.19 -9.86 -32.87
N SER A 2 0.05 -10.92 -32.10
CA SER A 2 -1.21 -11.17 -31.37
C SER A 2 -1.40 -10.04 -30.33
N LYS A 3 -2.62 -9.54 -30.17
CA LYS A 3 -2.97 -8.55 -29.15
C LYS A 3 -2.74 -9.15 -27.77
N ASN A 4 -2.27 -8.32 -26.83
CA ASN A 4 -2.20 -8.72 -25.43
C ASN A 4 -3.61 -8.68 -24.79
N ILE A 5 -3.74 -9.15 -23.57
CA ILE A 5 -5.04 -9.26 -22.88
C ILE A 5 -5.72 -7.90 -22.69
N LEU A 6 -4.97 -6.83 -22.40
CA LEU A 6 -5.53 -5.48 -22.27
C LEU A 6 -6.05 -4.99 -23.61
N GLU A 7 -5.25 -5.06 -24.67
CA GLU A 7 -5.67 -4.65 -26.02
C GLU A 7 -6.89 -5.42 -26.50
N ALA A 8 -6.96 -6.72 -26.21
CA ALA A 8 -8.10 -7.56 -26.56
C ALA A 8 -9.37 -7.16 -25.78
N SER A 9 -9.23 -6.80 -24.50
CA SER A 9 -10.35 -6.38 -23.66
C SER A 9 -10.90 -5.01 -24.06
N LEU A 10 -10.03 -4.11 -24.57
CA LEU A 10 -10.44 -2.76 -25.04
C LEU A 10 -11.23 -2.81 -26.35
N GLU A 11 -11.23 -3.92 -27.10
CA GLU A 11 -11.93 -4.02 -28.37
C GLU A 11 -13.46 -3.91 -28.21
N GLY A 12 -14.02 -2.88 -28.83
CA GLY A 12 -15.46 -2.62 -28.83
C GLY A 12 -15.98 -2.04 -27.50
N ALA A 13 -15.09 -1.71 -26.55
CA ALA A 13 -15.49 -0.97 -25.37
C ALA A 13 -15.48 0.53 -25.65
N GLU A 14 -16.57 1.23 -25.29
CA GLU A 14 -16.71 2.68 -25.38
C GLU A 14 -16.69 3.35 -24.01
N HIS A 15 -17.28 2.68 -22.99
CA HIS A 15 -17.36 3.16 -21.61
C HIS A 15 -16.66 2.17 -20.65
N ILE A 16 -15.56 2.62 -20.05
CA ILE A 16 -14.72 1.79 -19.16
C ILE A 16 -14.68 2.37 -17.76
N VAL A 17 -14.81 1.51 -16.75
CA VAL A 17 -14.51 1.88 -15.37
C VAL A 17 -13.21 1.24 -14.90
N LEU A 18 -12.36 2.04 -14.26
CA LEU A 18 -11.16 1.60 -13.56
C LEU A 18 -11.43 1.62 -12.06
N LEU A 19 -11.12 0.52 -11.39
CA LEU A 19 -11.30 0.35 -9.93
C LEU A 19 -10.00 -0.10 -9.29
N GLY A 20 -9.73 0.38 -8.09
CA GLY A 20 -8.68 -0.12 -7.22
C GLY A 20 -9.24 -0.61 -5.89
N HIS A 21 -8.35 -0.98 -4.97
CA HIS A 21 -8.76 -1.43 -3.64
C HIS A 21 -9.16 -0.27 -2.71
N ILE A 22 -10.01 -0.57 -1.69
CA ILE A 22 -10.34 0.36 -0.60
C ILE A 22 -9.07 0.73 0.18
N HIS A 23 -9.01 1.98 0.66
CA HIS A 23 -7.80 2.56 1.28
C HIS A 23 -6.60 2.49 0.33
N PRO A 24 -6.72 3.08 -0.89
CA PRO A 24 -5.73 2.95 -1.94
C PRO A 24 -4.37 3.52 -1.50
N ASP A 25 -3.34 2.74 -1.73
CA ASP A 25 -1.95 3.15 -1.51
C ASP A 25 -1.31 3.73 -2.78
N GLY A 26 0.01 3.89 -2.77
CA GLY A 26 0.72 4.50 -3.89
C GLY A 26 0.73 3.64 -5.14
N ASP A 27 0.68 2.29 -5.02
CA ASP A 27 0.64 1.42 -6.20
C ASP A 27 -0.76 1.38 -6.81
N CYS A 28 -1.79 1.26 -6.00
CA CYS A 28 -3.17 1.32 -6.44
C CYS A 28 -3.48 2.63 -7.19
N ILE A 29 -3.11 3.79 -6.60
CA ILE A 29 -3.34 5.11 -7.22
C ILE A 29 -2.46 5.28 -8.47
N GLY A 30 -1.19 4.89 -8.38
CA GLY A 30 -0.24 5.02 -9.50
C GLY A 30 -0.63 4.16 -10.70
N THR A 31 -1.05 2.91 -10.46
CA THR A 31 -1.45 1.99 -11.52
C THR A 31 -2.75 2.44 -12.18
N THR A 32 -3.76 2.82 -11.39
CA THR A 32 -5.06 3.25 -11.93
C THR A 32 -4.96 4.56 -12.70
N LEU A 33 -4.28 5.58 -12.18
CA LEU A 33 -4.03 6.83 -12.89
C LEU A 33 -3.09 6.64 -14.09
N GLY A 34 -2.12 5.73 -13.99
CA GLY A 34 -1.23 5.39 -15.10
C GLY A 34 -2.01 4.85 -16.28
N LEU A 35 -2.95 3.92 -16.03
CA LEU A 35 -3.83 3.39 -17.08
C LEU A 35 -4.80 4.45 -17.59
N LEU A 36 -5.41 5.26 -16.72
CA LEU A 36 -6.31 6.33 -17.12
C LEU A 36 -5.64 7.31 -18.09
N ASN A 37 -4.44 7.79 -17.75
CA ASN A 37 -3.68 8.69 -18.61
C ASN A 37 -3.33 8.01 -19.94
N TYR A 38 -2.89 6.77 -19.91
CA TYR A 38 -2.54 6.01 -21.12
C TYR A 38 -3.75 5.84 -22.05
N LEU A 39 -4.92 5.47 -21.50
CA LEU A 39 -6.16 5.31 -22.27
C LEU A 39 -6.61 6.63 -22.91
N ARG A 40 -6.63 7.72 -22.15
CA ARG A 40 -7.05 9.03 -22.64
C ARG A 40 -6.19 9.57 -23.77
N GLU A 41 -4.88 9.29 -23.74
CA GLU A 41 -3.96 9.76 -24.75
C GLU A 41 -3.96 8.89 -26.02
N ASN A 42 -4.15 7.58 -25.88
CA ASN A 42 -3.97 6.64 -26.99
C ASN A 42 -5.27 6.03 -27.51
N TYR A 43 -6.36 6.14 -26.74
CA TYR A 43 -7.69 5.62 -27.08
C TYR A 43 -8.78 6.69 -26.84
N PRO A 44 -8.70 7.84 -27.52
CA PRO A 44 -9.60 8.98 -27.26
C PRO A 44 -11.09 8.69 -27.55
N GLN A 45 -11.38 7.59 -28.24
CA GLN A 45 -12.74 7.10 -28.47
C GLN A 45 -13.33 6.37 -27.25
N ILE A 46 -12.50 6.03 -26.25
CA ILE A 46 -12.93 5.35 -25.01
C ILE A 46 -13.14 6.40 -23.92
N GLU A 47 -14.32 6.43 -23.34
CA GLU A 47 -14.60 7.17 -22.12
C GLU A 47 -14.20 6.30 -20.90
N ALA A 48 -13.06 6.62 -20.29
CA ALA A 48 -12.58 5.93 -19.10
C ALA A 48 -12.81 6.76 -17.85
N GLU A 49 -13.44 6.16 -16.84
CA GLU A 49 -13.68 6.76 -15.53
C GLU A 49 -12.95 5.97 -14.44
N LEU A 50 -12.44 6.66 -13.42
CA LEU A 50 -11.70 6.07 -12.31
C LEU A 50 -12.43 6.35 -10.99
N PHE A 51 -12.69 5.29 -10.23
CA PHE A 51 -13.27 5.37 -8.89
C PHE A 51 -12.32 4.75 -7.86
N LEU A 52 -11.99 5.53 -6.81
CA LEU A 52 -11.16 5.10 -5.69
C LEU A 52 -11.70 5.63 -4.36
N ASP A 53 -11.47 4.88 -3.30
CA ASP A 53 -11.89 5.23 -1.93
C ASP A 53 -10.94 6.27 -1.31
N HIS A 54 -11.29 7.56 -1.39
CA HIS A 54 -10.62 8.68 -0.74
C HIS A 54 -9.06 8.64 -0.81
N PRO A 55 -8.48 8.75 -2.01
CA PRO A 55 -7.03 8.70 -2.20
C PRO A 55 -6.31 9.80 -1.43
N ALA A 56 -5.14 9.49 -0.86
CA ALA A 56 -4.39 10.42 -0.03
C ALA A 56 -3.89 11.64 -0.83
N ALA A 57 -4.10 12.84 -0.30
CA ALA A 57 -3.77 14.11 -0.97
C ALA A 57 -2.28 14.27 -1.32
N LYS A 58 -1.37 13.54 -0.68
CA LYS A 58 0.06 13.53 -1.04
C LYS A 58 0.33 13.06 -2.47
N PHE A 59 -0.62 12.39 -3.11
CA PHE A 59 -0.55 11.93 -4.50
C PHE A 59 -1.15 12.90 -5.52
N SER A 60 -1.67 14.06 -5.06
CA SER A 60 -2.32 15.06 -5.94
C SER A 60 -1.42 15.70 -6.99
N TYR A 61 -0.11 15.41 -6.97
CA TYR A 61 0.81 15.84 -8.02
C TYR A 61 0.68 15.02 -9.32
N MET A 62 0.06 13.83 -9.26
CA MET A 62 -0.16 13.00 -10.45
C MET A 62 -1.20 13.62 -11.36
N ASN A 63 -0.96 13.56 -12.66
CA ASN A 63 -1.91 14.06 -13.65
C ASN A 63 -3.25 13.34 -13.54
N ASP A 64 -4.33 14.11 -13.68
CA ASP A 64 -5.72 13.62 -13.59
C ASP A 64 -6.16 13.11 -12.20
N PHE A 65 -5.37 13.38 -11.13
CA PHE A 65 -5.77 13.01 -9.76
C PHE A 65 -7.13 13.60 -9.36
N GLU A 66 -7.42 14.83 -9.78
CA GLU A 66 -8.70 15.49 -9.51
C GLU A 66 -9.89 14.87 -10.26
N LYS A 67 -9.64 13.95 -11.19
CA LYS A 67 -10.69 13.21 -11.93
C LYS A 67 -11.07 11.89 -11.28
N ILE A 68 -10.44 11.57 -10.15
CA ILE A 68 -10.83 10.39 -9.37
C ILE A 68 -12.20 10.66 -8.73
N HIS A 69 -13.16 9.82 -9.04
CA HIS A 69 -14.46 9.84 -8.38
C HIS A 69 -14.39 9.09 -7.06
N THR A 70 -14.89 9.71 -5.99
CA THR A 70 -14.94 9.13 -4.64
C THR A 70 -16.36 8.74 -4.21
N GLU A 71 -17.36 9.11 -5.00
CA GLU A 71 -18.76 8.82 -4.73
C GLU A 71 -19.33 7.88 -5.78
N ILE A 72 -20.17 6.95 -5.35
CA ILE A 72 -20.87 6.03 -6.25
C ILE A 72 -22.01 6.79 -6.95
N VAL A 73 -22.02 6.75 -8.27
CA VAL A 73 -23.10 7.27 -9.09
C VAL A 73 -24.04 6.13 -9.45
N PRO A 74 -25.27 6.10 -8.91
CA PRO A 74 -26.23 5.04 -9.20
C PRO A 74 -26.54 4.91 -10.68
N GLU A 75 -26.84 3.68 -11.13
CA GLU A 75 -27.31 3.35 -12.48
C GLU A 75 -26.29 3.54 -13.63
N LYS A 76 -25.02 3.87 -13.32
CA LYS A 76 -23.97 3.88 -14.34
C LYS A 76 -23.67 2.45 -14.80
N GLN A 77 -23.59 2.27 -16.12
CA GLN A 77 -23.22 0.98 -16.74
C GLN A 77 -21.96 1.17 -17.57
N PHE A 78 -21.11 0.13 -17.56
CA PHE A 78 -19.86 0.11 -18.28
C PHE A 78 -19.74 -1.14 -19.16
N ASP A 79 -19.10 -0.98 -20.31
CA ASP A 79 -18.81 -2.10 -21.21
C ASP A 79 -17.70 -3.01 -20.64
N LEU A 80 -16.76 -2.39 -19.91
CA LEU A 80 -15.62 -3.05 -19.32
C LEU A 80 -15.30 -2.45 -17.97
N CYS A 81 -15.16 -3.31 -16.95
CA CYS A 81 -14.55 -2.96 -15.66
C CYS A 81 -13.14 -3.54 -15.60
N ILE A 82 -12.15 -2.68 -15.40
CA ILE A 82 -10.76 -3.09 -15.16
C ILE A 82 -10.43 -2.84 -13.70
N THR A 83 -10.17 -3.91 -12.95
CA THR A 83 -9.68 -3.82 -11.57
C THR A 83 -8.17 -3.89 -11.56
N LEU A 84 -7.54 -2.99 -10.78
CA LEU A 84 -6.10 -2.88 -10.68
C LEU A 84 -5.71 -2.94 -9.20
N ASP A 85 -4.70 -3.73 -8.89
CA ASP A 85 -4.13 -3.84 -7.55
C ASP A 85 -5.14 -4.26 -6.47
N ALA A 86 -6.01 -5.21 -6.80
CA ALA A 86 -7.01 -5.74 -5.87
C ALA A 86 -6.94 -7.27 -5.84
N SER A 87 -6.66 -7.83 -4.66
CA SER A 87 -6.50 -9.27 -4.45
C SER A 87 -7.79 -10.09 -4.60
N ASP A 88 -8.92 -9.46 -4.38
CA ASP A 88 -10.25 -10.05 -4.39
C ASP A 88 -11.32 -8.97 -4.59
N LYS A 89 -12.55 -9.39 -4.83
CA LYS A 89 -13.68 -8.50 -5.07
C LYS A 89 -14.09 -7.68 -3.84
N GLU A 90 -13.93 -8.24 -2.64
CA GLU A 90 -14.26 -7.57 -1.38
C GLU A 90 -13.40 -6.32 -1.20
N ARG A 91 -12.18 -6.34 -1.72
CA ARG A 91 -11.27 -5.18 -1.71
C ARG A 91 -11.75 -4.01 -2.56
N LEU A 92 -12.71 -4.19 -3.46
CA LEU A 92 -13.32 -3.09 -4.22
C LEU A 92 -14.31 -2.26 -3.38
N GLY A 93 -14.70 -2.77 -2.20
CA GLY A 93 -15.65 -2.10 -1.31
C GLY A 93 -16.98 -1.77 -2.00
N GLY A 94 -17.51 -0.57 -1.79
CA GLY A 94 -18.77 -0.15 -2.40
C GLY A 94 -18.75 -0.06 -3.92
N TYR A 95 -17.59 0.10 -4.54
CA TYR A 95 -17.45 0.17 -6.00
C TYR A 95 -17.60 -1.18 -6.72
N ALA A 96 -17.69 -2.29 -5.96
CA ALA A 96 -17.99 -3.61 -6.52
C ALA A 96 -19.30 -3.63 -7.34
N VAL A 97 -20.21 -2.70 -7.10
CA VAL A 97 -21.44 -2.54 -7.90
C VAL A 97 -21.15 -2.32 -9.38
N TYR A 98 -20.08 -1.59 -9.73
CA TYR A 98 -19.69 -1.38 -11.12
C TYR A 98 -19.05 -2.64 -11.73
N PHE A 99 -18.28 -3.37 -10.94
CA PHE A 99 -17.75 -4.66 -11.35
C PHE A 99 -18.86 -5.66 -11.68
N ASP A 100 -19.91 -5.73 -10.83
CA ASP A 100 -21.02 -6.66 -10.99
C ASP A 100 -21.96 -6.31 -12.16
N SER A 101 -22.04 -5.02 -12.53
CA SER A 101 -22.93 -4.55 -13.59
C SER A 101 -22.22 -4.38 -14.95
N ALA A 102 -20.90 -4.43 -15.01
CA ALA A 102 -20.15 -4.31 -16.24
C ALA A 102 -20.39 -5.52 -17.17
N ALA A 103 -20.39 -5.26 -18.49
CA ALA A 103 -20.60 -6.32 -19.49
C ALA A 103 -19.42 -7.29 -19.57
N LYS A 104 -18.18 -6.81 -19.25
CA LYS A 104 -16.95 -7.61 -19.20
C LYS A 104 -16.10 -7.15 -18.00
N THR A 105 -15.27 -8.04 -17.49
CA THR A 105 -14.36 -7.73 -16.39
C THR A 105 -12.95 -8.23 -16.67
N LEU A 106 -11.95 -7.38 -16.34
CA LEU A 106 -10.52 -7.70 -16.39
C LEU A 106 -9.88 -7.34 -15.05
N CYS A 107 -9.12 -8.27 -14.47
CA CYS A 107 -8.28 -8.03 -13.31
C CYS A 107 -6.80 -8.00 -13.71
N ILE A 108 -6.08 -6.96 -13.32
CA ILE A 108 -4.62 -6.83 -13.46
C ILE A 108 -4.06 -6.68 -12.05
N ASP A 109 -3.21 -7.63 -11.62
CA ASP A 109 -2.79 -7.68 -10.22
C ASP A 109 -1.43 -8.40 -10.04
N HIS A 110 -0.82 -8.24 -8.86
CA HIS A 110 0.39 -8.93 -8.45
C HIS A 110 0.27 -9.65 -7.11
N HIS A 111 -0.87 -9.60 -6.45
CA HIS A 111 -1.06 -10.25 -5.15
C HIS A 111 -1.04 -11.78 -5.26
N ARG A 112 -0.21 -12.44 -4.44
CA ARG A 112 -0.11 -13.92 -4.38
C ARG A 112 -1.40 -14.59 -3.91
N THR A 113 -2.25 -13.86 -3.21
CA THR A 113 -3.55 -14.34 -2.69
C THR A 113 -4.66 -14.24 -3.72
N ASN A 114 -4.45 -13.53 -4.84
CA ASN A 114 -5.44 -13.40 -5.89
C ASN A 114 -5.56 -14.70 -6.68
N THR A 115 -6.75 -15.31 -6.67
CA THR A 115 -7.06 -16.57 -7.37
C THR A 115 -7.82 -16.37 -8.69
N GLY A 116 -7.99 -15.09 -9.10
CA GLY A 116 -8.73 -14.71 -10.30
C GLY A 116 -10.24 -14.59 -10.04
N PHE A 117 -10.74 -13.37 -9.86
CA PHE A 117 -12.16 -13.10 -9.59
C PHE A 117 -12.90 -12.42 -10.76
N ALA A 118 -12.17 -11.98 -11.79
CA ALA A 118 -12.73 -11.40 -13.02
C ALA A 118 -12.91 -12.47 -14.10
N GLU A 119 -13.64 -12.14 -15.18
CA GLU A 119 -13.75 -13.00 -16.35
C GLU A 119 -12.39 -13.25 -17.02
N GLN A 120 -11.58 -12.18 -17.09
CA GLN A 120 -10.20 -12.25 -17.55
C GLN A 120 -9.27 -11.78 -16.42
N ASN A 121 -8.14 -12.48 -16.23
CA ASN A 121 -7.22 -12.17 -15.15
C ASN A 121 -5.79 -12.20 -15.67
N TYR A 122 -5.03 -11.15 -15.37
CA TYR A 122 -3.61 -11.04 -15.63
C TYR A 122 -2.88 -10.78 -14.33
N ILE A 123 -2.47 -11.86 -13.69
CA ILE A 123 -1.90 -11.85 -12.33
C ILE A 123 -0.46 -12.33 -12.40
N ILE A 124 0.49 -11.52 -11.93
CA ILE A 124 1.93 -11.83 -11.92
C ILE A 124 2.46 -11.73 -10.47
N PRO A 125 2.35 -12.80 -9.67
CA PRO A 125 2.66 -12.77 -8.23
C PRO A 125 4.13 -12.47 -7.87
N ASP A 126 5.05 -12.57 -8.85
CA ASP A 126 6.47 -12.28 -8.65
C ASP A 126 6.86 -10.86 -9.11
N ALA A 127 5.90 -10.07 -9.63
CA ALA A 127 6.14 -8.67 -9.93
C ALA A 127 6.24 -7.84 -8.64
N SER A 128 7.02 -6.79 -8.70
CA SER A 128 7.25 -5.92 -7.54
C SER A 128 6.03 -5.07 -7.16
N SER A 129 5.12 -4.85 -8.11
CA SER A 129 3.96 -3.96 -8.00
C SER A 129 2.98 -4.22 -9.13
N CYS A 130 1.72 -3.81 -8.97
CA CYS A 130 0.74 -3.82 -10.05
C CYS A 130 1.13 -2.85 -11.18
N SER A 131 1.80 -1.76 -10.86
CA SER A 131 2.37 -0.83 -11.86
C SER A 131 3.43 -1.50 -12.76
N GLU A 132 4.26 -2.39 -12.21
CA GLU A 132 5.18 -3.22 -13.01
C GLU A 132 4.40 -4.18 -13.92
N VAL A 133 3.34 -4.81 -13.41
CA VAL A 133 2.48 -5.71 -14.22
C VAL A 133 1.83 -4.94 -15.35
N LEU A 134 1.20 -3.81 -15.06
CA LEU A 134 0.53 -2.97 -16.06
C LEU A 134 1.51 -2.51 -17.14
N TYR A 135 2.72 -2.06 -16.77
CA TYR A 135 3.74 -1.64 -17.75
C TYR A 135 3.97 -2.70 -18.82
N THR A 136 3.95 -3.99 -18.47
CA THR A 136 4.18 -5.09 -19.44
C THR A 136 3.08 -5.23 -20.49
N LEU A 137 1.91 -4.64 -20.25
CA LEU A 137 0.75 -4.65 -21.15
C LEU A 137 0.66 -3.39 -22.02
N LEU A 138 1.44 -2.34 -21.71
CA LEU A 138 1.43 -1.08 -22.44
C LEU A 138 2.46 -1.09 -23.58
N ASP A 139 2.16 -0.35 -24.64
CA ASP A 139 3.16 -0.03 -25.68
C ASP A 139 4.09 1.06 -25.12
N GLU A 140 5.32 0.68 -24.82
CA GLU A 140 6.32 1.58 -24.23
C GLU A 140 6.48 2.89 -25.00
N ALA A 141 6.41 2.85 -26.34
CA ALA A 141 6.54 4.04 -27.17
C ALA A 141 5.41 5.05 -26.96
N LYS A 142 4.26 4.58 -26.46
CA LYS A 142 3.04 5.37 -26.22
C LYS A 142 2.87 5.79 -24.76
N ILE A 143 3.76 5.39 -23.88
CA ILE A 143 3.73 5.85 -22.48
C ILE A 143 4.23 7.30 -22.45
N SER A 144 3.32 8.21 -22.11
CA SER A 144 3.65 9.63 -21.91
C SER A 144 4.37 9.84 -20.57
N ARG A 145 4.89 11.06 -20.39
CA ARG A 145 5.45 11.45 -19.09
C ARG A 145 4.41 11.35 -17.96
N ALA A 146 3.16 11.74 -18.20
CA ALA A 146 2.10 11.70 -17.19
C ALA A 146 1.82 10.27 -16.73
N ALA A 147 1.62 9.33 -17.67
CA ALA A 147 1.46 7.92 -17.35
C ALA A 147 2.71 7.34 -16.68
N ALA A 148 3.92 7.72 -17.12
CA ALA A 148 5.18 7.26 -16.53
C ALA A 148 5.36 7.73 -15.08
N GLU A 149 5.00 8.97 -14.73
CA GLU A 149 5.06 9.48 -13.36
C GLU A 149 4.13 8.69 -12.42
N CYS A 150 2.94 8.32 -12.89
CA CYS A 150 2.01 7.49 -12.14
C CYS A 150 2.57 6.08 -11.91
N LEU A 151 3.00 5.38 -12.96
CA LEU A 151 3.55 4.03 -12.86
C LEU A 151 4.83 4.00 -12.00
N TYR A 152 5.71 4.98 -12.16
CA TYR A 152 6.91 5.10 -11.33
C TYR A 152 6.57 5.25 -9.85
N THR A 153 5.54 6.05 -9.54
CA THR A 153 5.05 6.21 -8.16
C THR A 153 4.59 4.88 -7.57
N GLY A 154 3.81 4.09 -8.32
CA GLY A 154 3.37 2.78 -7.86
C GLY A 154 4.56 1.86 -7.55
N ILE A 155 5.51 1.73 -8.48
CA ILE A 155 6.73 0.93 -8.27
C ILE A 155 7.50 1.39 -7.01
N VAL A 156 7.69 2.70 -6.83
CA VAL A 156 8.41 3.26 -5.68
C VAL A 156 7.72 2.88 -4.36
N HIS A 157 6.40 2.97 -4.32
CA HIS A 157 5.64 2.73 -3.09
C HIS A 157 5.67 1.26 -2.70
N ASP A 158 5.43 0.34 -3.63
CA ASP A 158 5.33 -1.08 -3.33
C ASP A 158 6.69 -1.77 -3.14
N THR A 159 7.74 -1.18 -3.68
CA THR A 159 9.13 -1.61 -3.45
C THR A 159 9.77 -0.97 -2.21
N GLY A 160 9.08 -0.07 -1.51
CA GLY A 160 9.66 0.71 -0.42
C GLY A 160 10.91 1.48 -0.88
N VAL A 161 10.82 2.19 -2.00
CA VAL A 161 11.94 2.88 -2.67
C VAL A 161 13.06 1.89 -3.07
N PHE A 162 12.66 0.82 -3.73
CA PHE A 162 13.55 -0.25 -4.22
C PHE A 162 14.31 -1.01 -3.12
N LYS A 163 13.80 -0.98 -1.90
CA LYS A 163 14.44 -1.61 -0.73
C LYS A 163 13.97 -3.03 -0.49
N TYR A 164 12.73 -3.38 -0.85
CA TYR A 164 12.16 -4.67 -0.53
C TYR A 164 12.64 -5.77 -1.48
N ASN A 165 12.58 -7.03 -1.02
CA ASN A 165 13.04 -8.19 -1.78
C ASN A 165 12.24 -8.47 -3.06
N SER A 166 11.08 -7.83 -3.22
CA SER A 166 10.30 -7.84 -4.47
C SER A 166 10.97 -7.06 -5.59
N THR A 167 11.93 -6.17 -5.28
CA THR A 167 12.69 -5.41 -6.28
C THR A 167 13.61 -6.35 -7.07
N THR A 168 13.35 -6.48 -8.36
CA THR A 168 14.11 -7.34 -9.27
C THR A 168 14.90 -6.49 -10.28
N ARG A 169 15.75 -7.17 -11.09
CA ARG A 169 16.39 -6.53 -12.24
C ARG A 169 15.36 -5.92 -13.19
N LYS A 170 14.26 -6.64 -13.46
CA LYS A 170 13.17 -6.16 -14.33
C LYS A 170 12.53 -4.90 -13.78
N THR A 171 12.27 -4.85 -12.46
CA THR A 171 11.76 -3.66 -11.77
C THR A 171 12.65 -2.44 -12.01
N MET A 172 13.98 -2.61 -11.88
CA MET A 172 14.94 -1.53 -12.09
C MET A 172 15.05 -1.10 -13.56
N GLU A 173 14.96 -2.04 -14.50
CA GLU A 173 14.94 -1.75 -15.94
C GLU A 173 13.70 -0.93 -16.31
N ILE A 174 12.52 -1.31 -15.83
CA ILE A 174 11.27 -0.57 -16.03
C ILE A 174 11.35 0.82 -15.40
N ALA A 175 11.79 0.90 -14.15
CA ALA A 175 11.97 2.20 -13.49
C ALA A 175 12.93 3.13 -14.26
N GLY A 176 14.04 2.59 -14.78
CA GLY A 176 14.98 3.32 -15.64
C GLY A 176 14.31 3.84 -16.91
N THR A 177 13.56 2.99 -17.62
CA THR A 177 12.82 3.41 -18.83
C THR A 177 11.78 4.49 -18.52
N LEU A 178 11.05 4.37 -17.39
CA LEU A 178 10.11 5.41 -16.99
C LEU A 178 10.82 6.74 -16.70
N MET A 179 12.02 6.71 -16.09
CA MET A 179 12.84 7.92 -15.89
C MET A 179 13.25 8.57 -17.20
N GLU A 180 13.55 7.80 -18.25
CA GLU A 180 13.85 8.32 -19.59
C GLU A 180 12.67 9.07 -20.22
N LYS A 181 11.43 8.80 -19.77
CA LYS A 181 10.23 9.56 -20.16
C LYS A 181 10.15 10.95 -19.50
N GLY A 182 11.14 11.34 -18.70
CA GLY A 182 11.23 12.63 -18.03
C GLY A 182 10.65 12.68 -16.63
N VAL A 183 10.48 11.51 -16.00
CA VAL A 183 10.04 11.40 -14.60
C VAL A 183 11.08 12.02 -13.66
N ASN A 184 10.65 12.89 -12.77
CA ASN A 184 11.50 13.40 -11.70
C ASN A 184 11.48 12.46 -10.51
N ALA A 185 12.27 11.38 -10.57
CA ALA A 185 12.33 10.34 -9.57
C ALA A 185 12.60 10.86 -8.15
N ALA A 186 13.59 11.75 -8.00
CA ALA A 186 13.92 12.33 -6.69
C ALA A 186 12.72 13.09 -6.07
N LYS A 187 12.05 13.91 -6.89
CA LYS A 187 10.88 14.67 -6.43
C LYS A 187 9.73 13.75 -6.02
N ILE A 188 9.44 12.70 -6.79
CA ILE A 188 8.39 11.73 -6.48
C ILE A 188 8.69 11.03 -5.15
N ILE A 189 9.91 10.52 -4.98
CA ILE A 189 10.35 9.84 -3.77
C ILE A 189 10.22 10.78 -2.55
N ASP A 190 10.75 11.99 -2.66
CA ASP A 190 10.71 12.95 -1.56
C ASP A 190 9.26 13.32 -1.22
N ASP A 191 8.44 13.71 -2.20
CA ASP A 191 7.11 14.28 -1.97
C ASP A 191 6.09 13.24 -1.53
N SER A 192 6.16 12.01 -2.04
CA SER A 192 5.14 11.00 -1.77
C SER A 192 5.52 9.98 -0.71
N PHE A 193 6.84 9.72 -0.51
CA PHE A 193 7.30 8.67 0.39
C PHE A 193 7.97 9.23 1.66
N TYR A 194 8.88 10.19 1.53
CA TYR A 194 9.66 10.69 2.68
C TYR A 194 9.13 11.96 3.33
N ARG A 195 8.45 12.84 2.56
CA ARG A 195 7.98 14.11 3.11
C ARG A 195 6.98 13.90 4.23
N LYS A 196 7.26 14.55 5.35
CA LYS A 196 6.40 14.57 6.53
C LYS A 196 6.13 16.02 6.94
N THR A 197 4.96 16.25 7.50
CA THR A 197 4.64 17.55 8.11
C THR A 197 5.52 17.80 9.33
N TYR A 198 5.60 19.06 9.77
CA TYR A 198 6.32 19.40 11.00
C TYR A 198 5.71 18.68 12.22
N ALA A 199 4.38 18.55 12.29
CA ALA A 199 3.69 17.84 13.36
C ALA A 199 4.04 16.34 13.36
N GLN A 200 4.04 15.69 12.19
CA GLN A 200 4.47 14.29 12.03
C GLN A 200 5.92 14.07 12.48
N ASN A 201 6.84 14.99 12.12
CA ASN A 201 8.23 14.91 12.58
C ASN A 201 8.37 15.10 14.08
N ARG A 202 7.56 15.97 14.70
CA ARG A 202 7.57 16.16 16.15
C ARG A 202 7.08 14.94 16.90
N ILE A 203 5.96 14.34 16.48
CA ILE A 203 5.44 13.12 17.14
C ILE A 203 6.35 11.92 16.92
N LEU A 204 6.99 11.79 15.74
CA LEU A 204 8.02 10.80 15.48
C LEU A 204 9.21 10.98 16.44
N GLY A 205 9.72 12.21 16.57
CA GLY A 205 10.81 12.53 17.50
C GLY A 205 10.45 12.19 18.95
N LYS A 206 9.22 12.52 19.38
CA LYS A 206 8.69 12.14 20.70
C LYS A 206 8.65 10.62 20.88
N ALA A 207 8.15 9.90 19.89
CA ALA A 207 8.05 8.45 19.96
C ALA A 207 9.43 7.77 20.05
N LEU A 208 10.41 8.27 19.30
CA LEU A 208 11.79 7.76 19.36
C LEU A 208 12.47 8.08 20.70
N LEU A 209 12.35 9.31 21.20
CA LEU A 209 12.92 9.71 22.50
C LEU A 209 12.26 8.95 23.67
N GLY A 210 10.96 8.65 23.57
CA GLY A 210 10.21 7.89 24.57
C GLY A 210 10.32 6.38 24.41
N SER A 211 11.07 5.89 23.43
CA SER A 211 11.21 4.46 23.19
C SER A 211 12.07 3.79 24.24
N THR A 212 11.81 2.52 24.50
CA THR A 212 12.56 1.71 25.46
C THR A 212 12.97 0.38 24.84
N ARG A 213 14.24 0.02 25.01
CA ARG A 213 14.77 -1.29 24.60
C ARG A 213 14.67 -2.28 25.75
N ILE A 214 14.20 -3.50 25.45
CA ILE A 214 13.99 -4.61 26.36
C ILE A 214 14.51 -5.91 25.73
N LEU A 215 14.45 -7.02 26.45
CA LEU A 215 14.91 -8.34 25.98
C LEU A 215 16.37 -8.26 25.45
N ASP A 216 17.28 -7.82 26.31
CA ASP A 216 18.71 -7.60 25.98
C ASP A 216 18.90 -6.62 24.79
N GLY A 217 17.98 -5.68 24.63
CA GLY A 217 18.02 -4.68 23.56
C GLY A 217 17.50 -5.16 22.20
N ARG A 218 17.05 -6.42 22.10
CA ARG A 218 16.54 -6.99 20.84
C ARG A 218 15.09 -6.65 20.56
N CYS A 219 14.34 -6.12 21.53
CA CYS A 219 12.99 -5.60 21.32
C CYS A 219 12.96 -4.14 21.73
N ILE A 220 12.30 -3.32 20.93
CA ILE A 220 12.06 -1.90 21.19
C ILE A 220 10.57 -1.61 21.21
N PHE A 221 10.12 -0.78 22.14
CA PHE A 221 8.73 -0.31 22.11
C PHE A 221 8.62 1.20 22.31
N SER A 222 7.52 1.76 21.82
CA SER A 222 7.11 3.13 22.10
C SER A 222 5.61 3.24 22.26
N VAL A 223 5.19 4.20 23.08
CA VAL A 223 3.78 4.47 23.41
C VAL A 223 3.48 5.92 23.09
N VAL A 224 2.34 6.16 22.43
CA VAL A 224 1.78 7.48 22.20
C VAL A 224 0.36 7.51 22.79
N SER A 225 0.14 8.41 23.75
CA SER A 225 -1.17 8.62 24.36
C SER A 225 -2.03 9.57 23.53
N GLN A 226 -3.34 9.54 23.74
CA GLN A 226 -4.28 10.48 23.12
C GLN A 226 -3.95 11.93 23.47
N LYS A 227 -3.54 12.21 24.74
CA LYS A 227 -3.11 13.55 25.17
C LYS A 227 -1.88 14.04 24.41
N GLU A 228 -0.96 13.15 24.06
CA GLU A 228 0.21 13.51 23.26
C GLU A 228 -0.17 13.77 21.81
N MET A 229 -1.08 12.99 21.22
CA MET A 229 -1.60 13.30 19.90
C MET A 229 -2.29 14.66 19.86
N GLU A 230 -3.13 14.96 20.82
CA GLU A 230 -3.78 16.27 20.97
C GLU A 230 -2.75 17.41 21.13
N PHE A 231 -1.74 17.23 21.99
CA PHE A 231 -0.68 18.23 22.21
C PHE A 231 0.13 18.54 20.96
N TYR A 232 0.40 17.51 20.12
CA TYR A 232 1.15 17.70 18.88
C TYR A 232 0.26 18.08 17.69
N GLY A 233 -1.07 18.06 17.86
CA GLY A 233 -2.04 18.37 16.81
C GLY A 233 -2.02 17.34 15.68
N VAL A 234 -1.92 16.06 16.02
CA VAL A 234 -1.85 14.93 15.08
C VAL A 234 -3.01 13.97 15.30
N ASP A 235 -3.39 13.27 14.25
CA ASP A 235 -4.33 12.15 14.32
C ASP A 235 -3.62 10.80 14.09
N THR A 236 -4.40 9.72 14.02
CA THR A 236 -3.87 8.36 13.86
C THR A 236 -3.15 8.13 12.53
N ASN A 237 -3.49 8.89 11.48
CA ASN A 237 -2.84 8.80 10.17
C ASN A 237 -1.44 9.42 10.19
N ASP A 238 -1.23 10.39 11.08
CA ASP A 238 0.07 11.06 11.25
C ASP A 238 1.12 10.18 11.96
N LEU A 239 0.70 9.05 12.54
CA LEU A 239 1.58 8.12 13.26
C LEU A 239 2.25 7.10 12.33
N ASP A 240 1.92 7.12 11.05
CA ASP A 240 2.46 6.18 10.07
C ASP A 240 3.98 6.29 9.94
N GLY A 241 4.64 5.12 9.83
CA GLY A 241 6.09 5.00 9.72
C GLY A 241 6.85 5.10 11.05
N ILE A 242 6.22 5.41 12.20
CA ILE A 242 6.90 5.41 13.51
C ILE A 242 7.45 4.01 13.83
N ILE A 243 6.63 2.99 13.63
CA ILE A 243 7.02 1.59 13.90
C ILE A 243 8.23 1.16 13.07
N ASP A 244 8.34 1.62 11.81
CA ASP A 244 9.45 1.29 10.93
C ASP A 244 10.75 1.96 11.38
N GLN A 245 10.68 3.19 11.90
CA GLN A 245 11.84 3.87 12.49
C GLN A 245 12.33 3.17 13.78
N LEU A 246 11.42 2.63 14.58
CA LEU A 246 11.80 1.79 15.73
C LEU A 246 12.48 0.50 15.27
N ARG A 247 11.90 -0.19 14.27
CA ARG A 247 12.39 -1.46 13.76
C ARG A 247 13.81 -1.40 13.19
N ILE A 248 14.16 -0.32 12.49
CA ILE A 248 15.50 -0.18 11.87
C ILE A 248 16.60 0.21 12.87
N THR A 249 16.30 0.31 14.16
CA THR A 249 17.31 0.54 15.20
C THR A 249 18.28 -0.65 15.26
N GLU A 250 19.57 -0.38 15.24
CA GLU A 250 20.62 -1.42 15.27
C GLU A 250 20.48 -2.37 16.47
N GLY A 251 20.52 -3.68 16.19
CA GLY A 251 20.39 -4.74 17.18
C GLY A 251 18.94 -5.07 17.56
N VAL A 252 17.96 -4.40 17.00
CA VAL A 252 16.55 -4.68 17.21
C VAL A 252 16.08 -5.81 16.27
N GLU A 253 15.50 -6.85 16.84
CA GLU A 253 14.78 -7.89 16.12
C GLU A 253 13.29 -7.59 16.01
N CYS A 254 12.67 -7.05 17.07
CA CYS A 254 11.24 -6.79 17.10
C CYS A 254 10.93 -5.38 17.60
N ALA A 255 10.00 -4.71 16.96
CA ALA A 255 9.49 -3.40 17.36
C ALA A 255 8.00 -3.48 17.69
N ILE A 256 7.59 -2.78 18.74
CA ILE A 256 6.20 -2.62 19.19
C ILE A 256 5.91 -1.13 19.24
N PHE A 257 4.91 -0.69 18.49
CA PHE A 257 4.38 0.65 18.60
C PHE A 257 2.92 0.58 19.01
N ILE A 258 2.57 1.27 20.09
CA ILE A 258 1.19 1.34 20.55
C ILE A 258 0.74 2.79 20.66
N TYR A 259 -0.49 3.06 20.24
CA TYR A 259 -1.12 4.34 20.48
C TYR A 259 -2.53 4.18 21.05
N GLU A 260 -2.89 5.12 21.91
CA GLU A 260 -4.19 5.12 22.56
C GLU A 260 -5.27 5.58 21.57
N LYS A 261 -6.23 4.71 21.29
CA LYS A 261 -7.38 4.97 20.42
C LYS A 261 -8.57 5.50 21.20
N ALA A 262 -8.78 4.94 22.39
CA ALA A 262 -9.77 5.36 23.37
C ALA A 262 -9.21 5.06 24.77
N PHE A 263 -9.88 5.51 25.82
CA PHE A 263 -9.45 5.28 27.20
C PHE A 263 -9.16 3.79 27.45
N ASN A 264 -7.90 3.47 27.77
CA ASN A 264 -7.40 2.10 27.96
C ASN A 264 -7.59 1.17 26.75
N GLU A 265 -7.79 1.68 25.55
CA GLU A 265 -7.82 0.92 24.30
C GLU A 265 -6.67 1.36 23.42
N TYR A 266 -5.82 0.40 23.01
CA TYR A 266 -4.61 0.65 22.26
C TYR A 266 -4.61 -0.09 20.94
N LYS A 267 -4.30 0.62 19.85
CA LYS A 267 -3.88 -0.01 18.61
C LYS A 267 -2.42 -0.41 18.75
N VAL A 268 -2.14 -1.65 18.42
CA VAL A 268 -0.81 -2.25 18.46
C VAL A 268 -0.33 -2.49 17.03
N SER A 269 0.86 -2.02 16.74
CA SER A 269 1.61 -2.35 15.54
C SER A 269 2.86 -3.12 15.92
N LEU A 270 3.14 -4.21 15.21
CA LEU A 270 4.27 -5.10 15.42
C LEU A 270 5.08 -5.22 14.14
N ARG A 271 6.40 -5.17 14.26
CA ARG A 271 7.34 -5.44 13.16
C ARG A 271 8.47 -6.33 13.65
N SER A 272 8.99 -7.18 12.78
CA SER A 272 10.21 -7.94 13.03
C SER A 272 11.18 -7.86 11.85
N ASN A 273 12.43 -8.21 12.08
CA ASN A 273 13.46 -8.13 11.05
C ASN A 273 13.82 -9.49 10.46
N ASP A 274 13.88 -10.55 11.26
CA ASP A 274 14.45 -11.82 10.81
C ASP A 274 13.61 -13.04 11.22
N TYR A 275 13.51 -13.36 12.51
CA TYR A 275 13.01 -14.65 12.96
C TYR A 275 11.75 -14.61 13.83
N VAL A 276 11.38 -13.47 14.38
CA VAL A 276 10.15 -13.36 15.18
C VAL A 276 8.94 -13.28 14.27
N ASP A 277 8.03 -14.23 14.40
CA ASP A 277 6.74 -14.23 13.70
C ASP A 277 5.71 -13.38 14.47
N VAL A 278 5.63 -12.11 14.12
CA VAL A 278 4.71 -11.18 14.78
C VAL A 278 3.23 -11.44 14.42
N SER A 279 2.95 -12.19 13.37
CA SER A 279 1.57 -12.55 13.01
C SER A 279 0.97 -13.49 14.06
N LYS A 280 1.74 -14.45 14.58
CA LYS A 280 1.33 -15.33 15.68
C LYS A 280 1.05 -14.55 16.95
N VAL A 281 1.90 -13.54 17.25
CA VAL A 281 1.69 -12.67 18.42
C VAL A 281 0.38 -11.90 18.27
N ALA A 282 0.17 -11.25 17.14
CA ALA A 282 -1.06 -10.49 16.89
C ALA A 282 -2.31 -11.37 16.91
N ALA A 283 -2.26 -12.54 16.30
CA ALA A 283 -3.39 -13.48 16.24
C ALA A 283 -3.82 -13.96 17.63
N TYR A 284 -2.88 -14.17 18.56
CA TYR A 284 -3.19 -14.52 19.94
C TYR A 284 -4.08 -13.47 20.64
N PHE A 285 -3.91 -12.20 20.27
CA PHE A 285 -4.72 -11.07 20.78
C PHE A 285 -5.85 -10.65 19.86
N GLY A 286 -6.33 -11.54 18.99
CA GLY A 286 -7.47 -11.29 18.11
C GLY A 286 -7.18 -10.36 16.92
N GLY A 287 -5.91 -10.18 16.60
CA GLY A 287 -5.45 -9.44 15.43
C GLY A 287 -4.96 -10.35 14.31
N GLY A 288 -4.08 -9.82 13.45
CA GLY A 288 -3.51 -10.57 12.33
C GLY A 288 -2.46 -9.78 11.57
N GLY A 289 -2.00 -10.35 10.47
CA GLY A 289 -1.00 -9.78 9.60
C GLY A 289 -0.06 -10.84 8.99
N HIS A 290 1.10 -10.39 8.57
CA HIS A 290 2.16 -11.21 8.00
C HIS A 290 3.27 -11.47 9.02
N ILE A 291 4.18 -12.40 8.71
CA ILE A 291 5.28 -12.83 9.59
C ILE A 291 6.04 -11.64 10.18
N HIS A 292 6.38 -10.62 9.35
CA HIS A 292 7.18 -9.47 9.76
C HIS A 292 6.38 -8.18 9.99
N ALA A 293 5.06 -8.20 9.79
CA ALA A 293 4.21 -7.02 9.94
C ALA A 293 2.79 -7.43 10.36
N ALA A 294 2.42 -7.13 11.60
CA ALA A 294 1.12 -7.51 12.13
C ALA A 294 0.60 -6.44 13.11
N GLY A 295 -0.66 -6.55 13.47
CA GLY A 295 -1.27 -5.64 14.44
C GLY A 295 -2.53 -6.22 15.09
N CYS A 296 -2.86 -5.67 16.26
CA CYS A 296 -4.08 -6.00 17.00
C CYS A 296 -4.60 -4.77 17.72
N THR A 297 -5.73 -4.92 18.41
CA THR A 297 -6.25 -3.93 19.35
C THR A 297 -6.31 -4.58 20.73
N MET A 298 -5.78 -3.91 21.74
CA MET A 298 -5.74 -4.44 23.11
C MET A 298 -6.31 -3.42 24.09
N GLN A 299 -6.98 -3.93 25.13
CA GLN A 299 -7.46 -3.13 26.24
C GLN A 299 -6.59 -3.35 27.49
N GLY A 300 -6.51 -2.35 28.35
CA GLY A 300 -5.80 -2.40 29.62
C GLY A 300 -4.81 -1.26 29.81
N HIS A 301 -4.00 -1.34 30.87
CA HIS A 301 -2.94 -0.36 31.07
C HIS A 301 -1.76 -0.60 30.08
N PRO A 302 -1.11 0.44 29.55
CA PRO A 302 -0.03 0.28 28.54
C PRO A 302 1.06 -0.70 28.95
N ARG A 303 1.43 -0.73 30.24
CA ARG A 303 2.44 -1.66 30.74
C ARG A 303 2.00 -3.12 30.62
N ASP A 304 0.71 -3.40 30.88
CA ASP A 304 0.18 -4.77 30.80
C ASP A 304 0.11 -5.21 29.31
N VAL A 305 -0.28 -4.29 28.43
CA VAL A 305 -0.27 -4.53 26.98
C VAL A 305 1.14 -4.89 26.51
N ILE A 306 2.16 -4.11 26.90
CA ILE A 306 3.55 -4.36 26.53
C ILE A 306 4.03 -5.69 27.11
N ASN A 307 3.79 -5.95 28.40
CA ASN A 307 4.24 -7.19 29.06
C ASN A 307 3.62 -8.43 28.41
N ASN A 308 2.33 -8.37 28.05
CA ASN A 308 1.67 -9.47 27.37
C ASN A 308 2.29 -9.74 25.99
N LEU A 309 2.53 -8.70 25.20
CA LEU A 309 3.16 -8.82 23.87
C LEU A 309 4.59 -9.34 23.97
N THR A 310 5.38 -8.78 24.88
CA THR A 310 6.79 -9.16 25.05
C THR A 310 6.96 -10.58 25.54
N GLY A 311 6.06 -11.10 26.39
CA GLY A 311 6.11 -12.49 26.83
C GLY A 311 5.91 -13.51 25.68
N HIS A 312 5.15 -13.16 24.64
CA HIS A 312 5.01 -13.99 23.43
C HIS A 312 6.23 -13.86 22.50
N ILE A 313 6.80 -12.67 22.40
CA ILE A 313 8.01 -12.41 21.61
C ILE A 313 9.22 -13.12 22.23
N GLU A 314 9.40 -13.01 23.55
CA GLU A 314 10.49 -13.63 24.29
C GLU A 314 10.52 -15.15 24.12
N LYS A 315 9.36 -15.82 24.21
CA LYS A 315 9.26 -17.26 23.96
C LYS A 315 9.78 -17.67 22.58
N GLN A 316 9.54 -16.88 21.55
CA GLN A 316 10.06 -17.15 20.21
C GLN A 316 11.57 -16.89 20.13
N MET A 317 12.07 -15.85 20.84
CA MET A 317 13.48 -15.52 20.88
C MET A 317 14.30 -16.58 21.65
N ASP A 318 13.72 -17.17 22.70
CA ASP A 318 14.41 -18.21 23.53
C ASP A 318 14.40 -19.54 22.79
N ALA A 319 13.32 -19.93 22.13
CA ALA A 319 13.26 -21.17 21.35
C ALA A 319 14.38 -21.24 20.30
N ARG A 320 14.76 -20.10 19.69
CA ARG A 320 15.87 -20.05 18.72
C ARG A 320 17.26 -20.08 19.37
N ARG A 321 17.39 -19.77 20.65
CA ARG A 321 18.69 -19.89 21.36
C ARG A 321 19.04 -21.36 21.68
N GLU A 322 18.04 -22.24 21.68
CA GLU A 322 18.19 -23.68 21.98
C GLU A 322 18.42 -24.52 20.70
N GLU A 323 18.21 -23.94 19.50
CA GLU A 323 18.57 -24.52 18.19
C GLU A 323 20.00 -24.14 17.77
#